data_20e7d580679229a53cc434329d3b2011
#
_entry.id   20e7d580679229a53cc434329d3b2011
#
_cell.length_a   1.000
_cell.length_b   1.000
_cell.length_c   1.000
_cell.angle_alpha   90.00
_cell.angle_beta   90.00
_cell.angle_gamma   90.00
#
_symmetry.space_group_name_H-M   'P 1'
#
loop_
_entity.id
_entity.type
_entity.pdbx_description
1 polymer ?
#
loop_
_entity_poly.entity_id
_entity_poly.type
_entity_poly.pdbx_seq_one_letter_code
_entity_poly.pdbx_strand_id
1 'polypeptide(L)'
;MSQISQIKKIYHAAIYVRLSKEDGAVASHEKTESNSIANQKSLIRDFLENKNDIEVVQEYVDDGFSGSNFERPAFQMMLEDIKKGKIDCVVTKDLSRFGREYIDSGMYIERLFPAMGVRFIAINDGIDSGEAKSQSDEIIIPFKNLINDAYCRDISIKIRSHLEIKRKQGDVITAFVPYGYKKNDKDKHKLEIDVYAANVVKDIFRMKLHGKSQDAIACELNSSGILPPAEYKASTGSNYQTCFKTKEKSEWTSVMVRRILTNEVYIGNLVQGKQTTPNHKVKKTIIKEKCEWIRIEKNHEPVITDRDFEVVQRLLAMDTRTSPDREEVYPLSGVVTCGGCGIPMVRKTSKVGGKTYAYYLCATHKDSKQCSSHRISTDKLEEVVLELLQTHIDNMIDLKRILSFIGNVPFQQLDMKKLEERREKKQAEVDRCADLRGMLYEDMKDGIISKEDYKELHAAYEQRKKNAEIAIHQIELEMDEVLNRKSKGFVWLDYFTEHKNIEKLTREVVVSLIREIKVFDKNHIEVVFDFDDCYKECLDVIESQGHFVEVDSTGKLNIRLKEAV
;
A
#
# COMPACT_ATOMS: atom_id res chain seq x y z
N MET A 1 1.89 -77.23 35.24
CA MET A 1 2.14 -76.19 34.17
C MET A 1 1.31 -75.00 34.56
N SER A 2 1.94 -73.97 35.12
CA SER A 2 1.28 -72.79 35.65
C SER A 2 0.90 -71.86 34.46
N GLN A 3 -0.38 -71.61 34.31
CA GLN A 3 -0.87 -70.52 33.46
C GLN A 3 -0.44 -69.20 34.08
N ILE A 4 0.58 -68.55 33.56
CA ILE A 4 0.87 -67.16 33.88
C ILE A 4 -0.22 -66.35 33.19
N SER A 5 -1.21 -65.88 33.94
CA SER A 5 -2.15 -64.88 33.47
C SER A 5 -1.36 -63.62 33.07
N GLN A 6 -1.25 -63.35 31.80
CA GLN A 6 -0.74 -62.08 31.32
C GLN A 6 -1.59 -60.98 31.92
N ILE A 7 -1.05 -60.22 32.86
CA ILE A 7 -1.66 -58.96 33.35
C ILE A 7 -1.78 -58.04 32.15
N LYS A 8 -3.00 -57.82 31.66
CA LYS A 8 -3.27 -56.89 30.57
C LYS A 8 -2.85 -55.48 31.01
N LYS A 9 -1.85 -54.89 30.38
CA LYS A 9 -1.42 -53.53 30.70
C LYS A 9 -2.60 -52.59 30.42
N ILE A 10 -3.00 -51.79 31.40
CA ILE A 10 -3.96 -50.70 31.25
C ILE A 10 -3.19 -49.47 30.87
N TYR A 11 -3.58 -48.81 29.77
CA TYR A 11 -2.98 -47.58 29.29
C TYR A 11 -3.72 -46.36 29.84
N HIS A 12 -2.97 -45.38 30.34
CA HIS A 12 -3.50 -44.09 30.80
C HIS A 12 -3.54 -43.11 29.63
N ALA A 13 -4.72 -42.87 29.08
CA ALA A 13 -4.89 -42.13 27.84
C ALA A 13 -5.14 -40.63 28.03
N ALA A 14 -4.49 -39.85 27.20
CA ALA A 14 -4.82 -38.47 26.92
C ALA A 14 -5.68 -38.35 25.66
N ILE A 15 -6.84 -37.72 25.77
CA ILE A 15 -7.61 -37.28 24.60
C ILE A 15 -7.07 -35.94 24.15
N TYR A 16 -6.56 -35.88 22.91
CA TYR A 16 -6.08 -34.63 22.31
C TYR A 16 -7.00 -34.18 21.17
N VAL A 17 -7.55 -32.97 21.30
CA VAL A 17 -8.43 -32.35 20.29
C VAL A 17 -7.97 -30.96 19.93
N ARG A 18 -8.17 -30.57 18.67
CA ARG A 18 -7.76 -29.29 18.15
C ARG A 18 -8.74 -28.71 17.12
N LEU A 19 -8.97 -27.39 17.20
CA LEU A 19 -9.71 -26.62 16.20
C LEU A 19 -8.94 -25.38 15.79
N SER A 20 -8.94 -25.07 14.50
CA SER A 20 -8.37 -23.84 13.97
C SER A 20 -9.40 -22.69 14.06
N LYS A 21 -8.94 -21.44 14.25
CA LYS A 21 -9.81 -20.25 14.23
C LYS A 21 -10.62 -20.11 12.93
N GLU A 22 -10.10 -20.65 11.83
CA GLU A 22 -10.74 -20.61 10.52
C GLU A 22 -11.92 -21.60 10.42
N ASP A 23 -11.86 -22.72 11.14
CA ASP A 23 -12.90 -23.73 11.17
C ASP A 23 -14.08 -23.35 12.11
N GLY A 24 -13.89 -22.31 12.96
CA GLY A 24 -14.84 -21.88 14.00
C GLY A 24 -15.65 -20.62 13.66
N ALA A 25 -15.75 -20.20 12.41
CA ALA A 25 -16.31 -18.90 11.99
C ALA A 25 -17.83 -18.68 12.25
N VAL A 26 -18.50 -19.54 12.97
CA VAL A 26 -19.92 -19.34 13.40
C VAL A 26 -20.08 -19.80 14.85
N ALA A 27 -19.52 -19.08 15.80
CA ALA A 27 -19.89 -19.28 17.21
C ALA A 27 -20.39 -17.95 17.79
N SER A 28 -21.69 -17.93 18.12
CA SER A 28 -22.30 -16.93 19.00
C SER A 28 -21.56 -16.90 20.35
N HIS A 29 -21.41 -15.72 20.91
CA HIS A 29 -20.62 -15.36 22.10
C HIS A 29 -20.94 -16.10 23.44
N GLU A 30 -21.72 -17.18 23.44
CA GLU A 30 -22.20 -17.82 24.68
C GLU A 30 -21.80 -19.30 24.86
N LYS A 31 -20.99 -19.92 23.97
CA LYS A 31 -20.60 -21.33 24.15
C LYS A 31 -19.14 -21.46 24.55
N THR A 32 -18.88 -22.06 25.67
CA THR A 32 -17.55 -22.37 26.25
C THR A 32 -16.71 -23.33 25.41
N GLU A 33 -17.30 -24.14 24.54
CA GLU A 33 -16.62 -25.04 23.60
C GLU A 33 -17.29 -25.02 22.22
N SER A 34 -16.48 -25.10 21.15
CA SER A 34 -16.97 -25.24 19.78
C SER A 34 -17.65 -26.59 19.56
N ASN A 35 -18.77 -26.63 18.83
CA ASN A 35 -19.47 -27.87 18.45
C ASN A 35 -18.53 -28.90 17.79
N SER A 36 -17.51 -28.46 17.07
CA SER A 36 -16.53 -29.33 16.44
C SER A 36 -15.59 -30.02 17.44
N ILE A 37 -15.22 -29.35 18.54
CA ILE A 37 -14.44 -29.95 19.62
C ILE A 37 -15.30 -30.99 20.39
N ALA A 38 -16.54 -30.64 20.71
CA ALA A 38 -17.48 -31.56 21.37
C ALA A 38 -17.68 -32.85 20.55
N ASN A 39 -17.86 -32.70 19.21
CA ASN A 39 -17.99 -33.86 18.32
C ASN A 39 -16.70 -34.70 18.22
N GLN A 40 -15.52 -34.09 18.30
CA GLN A 40 -14.25 -34.83 18.34
C GLN A 40 -14.14 -35.64 19.64
N LYS A 41 -14.46 -35.04 20.77
CA LYS A 41 -14.47 -35.73 22.10
C LYS A 41 -15.46 -36.88 22.14
N SER A 42 -16.70 -36.68 21.65
CA SER A 42 -17.72 -37.75 21.61
C SER A 42 -17.22 -38.94 20.79
N LEU A 43 -16.73 -38.69 19.55
CA LEU A 43 -16.21 -39.76 18.68
C LEU A 43 -15.06 -40.54 19.35
N ILE A 44 -14.16 -39.86 20.07
CA ILE A 44 -13.04 -40.51 20.75
C ILE A 44 -13.54 -41.32 21.94
N ARG A 45 -14.49 -40.81 22.71
CA ARG A 45 -15.08 -41.54 23.86
C ARG A 45 -15.84 -42.79 23.41
N ASP A 46 -16.69 -42.66 22.39
CA ASP A 46 -17.43 -43.79 21.79
C ASP A 46 -16.50 -44.91 21.31
N PHE A 47 -15.33 -44.52 20.71
CA PHE A 47 -14.30 -45.48 20.32
C PHE A 47 -13.67 -46.18 21.54
N LEU A 48 -13.40 -45.44 22.61
CA LEU A 48 -12.73 -45.93 23.81
C LEU A 48 -13.65 -46.78 24.69
N GLU A 49 -14.99 -46.62 24.65
CA GLU A 49 -15.96 -47.48 25.38
C GLU A 49 -15.80 -48.97 25.03
N ASN A 50 -15.31 -49.27 23.81
CA ASN A 50 -15.08 -50.65 23.36
C ASN A 50 -13.67 -51.19 23.63
N LYS A 51 -12.76 -50.38 24.26
CA LYS A 51 -11.36 -50.73 24.55
C LYS A 51 -11.15 -50.87 26.07
N ASN A 52 -11.22 -52.11 26.59
CA ASN A 52 -11.05 -52.41 28.02
C ASN A 52 -9.61 -52.27 28.55
N ASP A 53 -8.64 -51.93 27.69
CA ASP A 53 -7.23 -51.78 27.99
C ASP A 53 -6.78 -50.31 28.06
N ILE A 54 -7.73 -49.37 27.95
CA ILE A 54 -7.41 -47.92 27.91
C ILE A 54 -8.33 -47.20 28.92
N GLU A 55 -7.73 -46.42 29.82
CA GLU A 55 -8.42 -45.55 30.78
C GLU A 55 -8.09 -44.07 30.43
N VAL A 56 -9.13 -43.24 30.27
CA VAL A 56 -8.96 -41.81 29.99
C VAL A 56 -8.62 -41.05 31.26
N VAL A 57 -7.44 -40.48 31.33
CA VAL A 57 -6.97 -39.70 32.49
C VAL A 57 -7.25 -38.22 32.32
N GLN A 58 -7.01 -37.68 31.11
CA GLN A 58 -7.11 -36.23 30.87
C GLN A 58 -7.43 -35.89 29.43
N GLU A 59 -8.08 -34.72 29.23
CA GLU A 59 -8.39 -34.15 27.94
C GLU A 59 -7.56 -32.88 27.73
N TYR A 60 -6.96 -32.73 26.55
CA TYR A 60 -6.18 -31.59 26.14
C TYR A 60 -6.81 -30.93 24.92
N VAL A 61 -7.13 -29.64 25.05
CA VAL A 61 -7.89 -28.88 24.04
C VAL A 61 -7.10 -27.66 23.59
N ASP A 62 -6.78 -27.61 22.32
CA ASP A 62 -6.19 -26.44 21.66
C ASP A 62 -7.20 -25.81 20.70
N ASP A 63 -8.11 -24.98 21.24
CA ASP A 63 -9.08 -24.24 20.43
C ASP A 63 -8.46 -22.97 19.85
N GLY A 64 -8.65 -22.75 18.55
CA GLY A 64 -8.12 -21.60 17.83
C GLY A 64 -6.64 -21.70 17.43
N PHE A 65 -6.00 -22.86 17.53
CA PHE A 65 -4.61 -23.07 17.15
C PHE A 65 -4.46 -23.84 15.83
N SER A 66 -3.49 -23.40 14.98
CA SER A 66 -3.17 -24.08 13.72
C SER A 66 -2.46 -25.41 13.97
N GLY A 67 -2.66 -26.38 13.07
CA GLY A 67 -1.92 -27.65 13.06
C GLY A 67 -0.50 -27.57 12.50
N SER A 68 -0.04 -26.38 12.09
CA SER A 68 1.23 -26.17 11.38
C SER A 68 2.48 -26.10 12.28
N ASN A 69 2.31 -26.10 13.61
CA ASN A 69 3.41 -26.19 14.59
C ASN A 69 2.92 -26.90 15.85
N PHE A 70 3.85 -27.26 16.73
CA PHE A 70 3.58 -27.94 18.00
C PHE A 70 3.78 -27.03 19.23
N GLU A 71 3.94 -25.71 19.04
CA GLU A 71 3.99 -24.71 20.14
C GLU A 71 2.59 -24.34 20.65
N ARG A 72 1.77 -25.35 20.90
CA ARG A 72 0.38 -25.22 21.37
C ARG A 72 0.33 -25.49 22.87
N PRO A 73 -0.34 -24.64 23.66
CA PRO A 73 -0.32 -24.76 25.13
C PRO A 73 -0.78 -26.12 25.65
N ALA A 74 -1.94 -26.61 25.19
CA ALA A 74 -2.45 -27.90 25.67
C ALA A 74 -1.59 -29.09 25.19
N PHE A 75 -1.02 -29.00 23.98
CA PHE A 75 -0.08 -30.00 23.51
C PHE A 75 1.20 -30.05 24.33
N GLN A 76 1.76 -28.91 24.71
CA GLN A 76 2.95 -28.85 25.56
C GLN A 76 2.67 -29.39 26.97
N MET A 77 1.51 -29.08 27.55
CA MET A 77 1.06 -29.66 28.83
C MET A 77 0.94 -31.18 28.75
N MET A 78 0.36 -31.70 27.66
CA MET A 78 0.27 -33.14 27.43
C MET A 78 1.67 -33.78 27.37
N LEU A 79 2.64 -33.17 26.67
CA LEU A 79 4.03 -33.65 26.60
C LEU A 79 4.73 -33.65 27.97
N GLU A 80 4.46 -32.65 28.81
CA GLU A 80 4.98 -32.65 30.19
C GLU A 80 4.41 -33.77 31.03
N ASP A 81 3.11 -34.05 30.92
CA ASP A 81 2.48 -35.14 31.68
C ASP A 81 2.90 -36.51 31.15
N ILE A 82 3.19 -36.65 29.85
CA ILE A 82 3.85 -37.85 29.30
C ILE A 82 5.25 -38.02 29.91
N LYS A 83 6.06 -36.98 29.96
CA LYS A 83 7.43 -37.02 30.55
C LYS A 83 7.38 -37.38 32.05
N LYS A 84 6.34 -37.00 32.77
CA LYS A 84 6.11 -37.34 34.17
C LYS A 84 5.56 -38.77 34.36
N GLY A 85 5.31 -39.52 33.29
CA GLY A 85 4.78 -40.87 33.32
C GLY A 85 3.30 -40.97 33.72
N LYS A 86 2.53 -39.89 33.69
CA LYS A 86 1.11 -39.89 33.99
C LYS A 86 0.26 -40.40 32.82
N ILE A 87 0.80 -40.25 31.58
CA ILE A 87 0.16 -40.59 30.33
C ILE A 87 1.07 -41.51 29.55
N ASP A 88 0.57 -42.64 29.12
CA ASP A 88 1.26 -43.59 28.26
C ASP A 88 0.44 -43.98 27.02
N CYS A 89 -0.66 -43.26 26.75
CA CYS A 89 -1.43 -43.36 25.51
C CYS A 89 -1.93 -41.99 25.07
N VAL A 90 -1.86 -41.67 23.78
CA VAL A 90 -2.42 -40.45 23.18
C VAL A 90 -3.42 -40.85 22.11
N VAL A 91 -4.67 -40.34 22.24
CA VAL A 91 -5.76 -40.63 21.31
C VAL A 91 -6.23 -39.34 20.66
N THR A 92 -6.30 -39.36 19.33
CA THR A 92 -6.79 -38.24 18.53
C THR A 92 -7.76 -38.74 17.46
N LYS A 93 -8.60 -37.84 16.94
CA LYS A 93 -9.54 -38.18 15.87
C LYS A 93 -8.83 -38.63 14.58
N ASP A 94 -7.86 -37.85 14.14
CA ASP A 94 -7.07 -38.09 12.91
C ASP A 94 -5.71 -37.41 13.01
N LEU A 95 -4.78 -37.75 12.11
CA LEU A 95 -3.45 -37.16 12.04
C LEU A 95 -3.46 -35.64 11.81
N SER A 96 -4.47 -35.12 11.10
CA SER A 96 -4.55 -33.68 10.83
C SER A 96 -4.88 -32.88 12.09
N ARG A 97 -5.55 -33.51 13.09
CA ARG A 97 -5.81 -32.91 14.42
C ARG A 97 -4.57 -32.97 15.30
N PHE A 98 -3.78 -34.01 15.19
CA PHE A 98 -2.50 -34.10 15.88
C PHE A 98 -1.51 -33.07 15.34
N GLY A 99 -1.23 -33.06 14.02
CA GLY A 99 -0.36 -32.09 13.36
C GLY A 99 -0.41 -32.20 11.84
N ARG A 100 -0.27 -31.06 11.16
CA ARG A 100 -0.23 -30.99 9.69
C ARG A 100 1.21 -30.91 9.15
N GLU A 101 2.18 -30.65 10.00
CA GLU A 101 3.60 -30.63 9.66
C GLU A 101 4.15 -32.04 9.77
N TYR A 102 4.58 -32.63 8.61
CA TYR A 102 4.91 -34.06 8.53
C TYR A 102 6.21 -34.42 9.26
N ILE A 103 7.20 -33.49 9.30
CA ILE A 103 8.49 -33.74 9.95
C ILE A 103 8.32 -33.86 11.45
N ASP A 104 7.65 -32.88 12.06
CA ASP A 104 7.42 -32.85 13.50
C ASP A 104 6.46 -33.95 13.93
N SER A 105 5.35 -34.14 13.19
CA SER A 105 4.39 -35.23 13.46
C SER A 105 5.06 -36.59 13.40
N GLY A 106 5.88 -36.83 12.38
CA GLY A 106 6.68 -38.05 12.23
C GLY A 106 7.67 -38.22 13.39
N MET A 107 8.36 -37.13 13.78
CA MET A 107 9.29 -37.19 14.91
C MET A 107 8.60 -37.61 16.21
N TYR A 108 7.40 -37.11 16.50
CA TYR A 108 6.63 -37.52 17.68
C TYR A 108 6.15 -38.95 17.57
N ILE A 109 5.51 -39.35 16.47
CA ILE A 109 4.86 -40.65 16.32
C ILE A 109 5.86 -41.80 16.13
N GLU A 110 6.94 -41.56 15.37
CA GLU A 110 7.90 -42.61 15.00
C GLU A 110 9.10 -42.72 15.93
N ARG A 111 9.45 -41.62 16.65
CA ARG A 111 10.65 -41.59 17.50
C ARG A 111 10.35 -41.32 18.97
N LEU A 112 9.70 -40.18 19.29
CA LEU A 112 9.54 -39.74 20.68
C LEU A 112 8.56 -40.59 21.46
N PHE A 113 7.37 -40.86 20.93
CA PHE A 113 6.37 -41.66 21.62
C PHE A 113 6.82 -43.09 21.80
N PRO A 114 7.38 -43.79 20.79
CA PRO A 114 7.93 -45.13 21.00
C PRO A 114 9.09 -45.14 22.01
N ALA A 115 10.01 -44.15 21.95
CA ALA A 115 11.12 -44.06 22.91
C ALA A 115 10.66 -43.84 24.37
N MET A 116 9.51 -43.20 24.56
CA MET A 116 8.89 -42.98 25.88
C MET A 116 7.86 -44.08 26.27
N GLY A 117 7.67 -45.08 25.41
CA GLY A 117 6.70 -46.17 25.66
C GLY A 117 5.23 -45.73 25.56
N VAL A 118 4.96 -44.64 24.80
CA VAL A 118 3.63 -44.07 24.63
C VAL A 118 2.96 -44.65 23.40
N ARG A 119 1.74 -45.22 23.60
CA ARG A 119 0.88 -45.67 22.51
C ARG A 119 0.18 -44.51 21.84
N PHE A 120 0.15 -44.45 20.51
CA PHE A 120 -0.53 -43.41 19.73
C PHE A 120 -1.66 -44.00 18.89
N ILE A 121 -2.85 -43.41 19.00
CA ILE A 121 -4.06 -43.85 18.28
C ILE A 121 -4.65 -42.67 17.51
N ALA A 122 -4.81 -42.82 16.16
CA ALA A 122 -5.56 -41.92 15.30
C ALA A 122 -6.73 -42.68 14.67
N ILE A 123 -7.94 -42.41 15.16
CA ILE A 123 -9.13 -43.25 14.92
C ILE A 123 -9.49 -43.31 13.43
N ASN A 124 -9.73 -42.15 12.81
CA ASN A 124 -10.17 -42.09 11.42
C ASN A 124 -9.08 -42.54 10.42
N ASP A 125 -7.82 -42.50 10.84
CA ASP A 125 -6.70 -42.95 10.03
C ASP A 125 -6.42 -44.44 10.20
N GLY A 126 -7.07 -45.13 11.16
CA GLY A 126 -6.87 -46.53 11.46
C GLY A 126 -5.49 -46.84 12.03
N ILE A 127 -4.86 -45.86 12.72
CA ILE A 127 -3.51 -45.99 13.28
C ILE A 127 -3.60 -46.32 14.76
N ASP A 128 -2.95 -47.39 15.16
CA ASP A 128 -2.74 -47.79 16.55
C ASP A 128 -1.33 -48.35 16.72
N SER A 129 -0.43 -47.59 17.36
CA SER A 129 0.95 -48.01 17.56
C SER A 129 1.14 -49.15 18.57
N GLY A 130 0.09 -49.53 19.31
CA GLY A 130 0.09 -50.66 20.25
C GLY A 130 -0.27 -51.99 19.61
N GLU A 131 -0.86 -52.01 18.43
CA GLU A 131 -1.12 -53.20 17.64
C GLU A 131 0.12 -53.59 16.85
N ALA A 132 0.30 -54.90 16.58
CA ALA A 132 1.49 -55.36 15.86
C ALA A 132 1.57 -54.69 14.49
N LYS A 133 2.60 -53.87 14.27
CA LYS A 133 2.83 -53.14 13.02
C LYS A 133 2.93 -54.12 11.86
N SER A 134 2.05 -54.04 10.90
CA SER A 134 2.29 -54.64 9.59
C SER A 134 3.36 -53.78 8.85
N GLN A 135 4.20 -54.36 8.01
CA GLN A 135 5.17 -53.62 7.17
C GLN A 135 4.48 -52.53 6.35
N SER A 136 3.18 -52.66 6.11
CA SER A 136 2.35 -51.65 5.43
C SER A 136 2.16 -50.36 6.24
N ASP A 137 2.05 -50.46 7.57
CA ASP A 137 1.74 -49.33 8.45
C ASP A 137 2.95 -48.37 8.56
N GLU A 138 4.17 -48.86 8.49
CA GLU A 138 5.39 -48.07 8.50
C GLU A 138 5.51 -47.15 7.28
N ILE A 139 4.88 -47.49 6.16
CA ILE A 139 4.87 -46.68 4.94
C ILE A 139 3.65 -45.75 4.90
N ILE A 140 2.51 -46.18 5.41
CA ILE A 140 1.24 -45.46 5.32
C ILE A 140 1.28 -44.16 6.11
N ILE A 141 1.85 -44.12 7.32
CA ILE A 141 1.89 -42.95 8.18
C ILE A 141 2.70 -41.79 7.57
N PRO A 142 3.98 -41.99 7.15
CA PRO A 142 4.75 -40.96 6.46
C PRO A 142 4.06 -40.46 5.18
N PHE A 143 3.42 -41.38 4.42
CA PHE A 143 2.75 -41.04 3.19
C PHE A 143 1.50 -40.18 3.41
N LYS A 144 0.66 -40.50 4.41
CA LYS A 144 -0.48 -39.66 4.80
C LYS A 144 -0.04 -38.27 5.28
N ASN A 145 0.99 -38.19 6.09
CA ASN A 145 1.56 -36.91 6.55
C ASN A 145 2.08 -36.08 5.37
N LEU A 146 2.76 -36.68 4.40
CA LEU A 146 3.25 -36.02 3.20
C LEU A 146 2.09 -35.48 2.34
N ILE A 147 1.02 -36.27 2.16
CA ILE A 147 -0.19 -35.82 1.45
C ILE A 147 -0.83 -34.63 2.15
N ASN A 148 -0.95 -34.66 3.48
CA ASN A 148 -1.52 -33.55 4.25
C ASN A 148 -0.71 -32.26 4.08
N ASP A 149 0.63 -32.34 4.10
CA ASP A 149 1.51 -31.19 3.85
C ASP A 149 1.37 -30.66 2.41
N ALA A 150 1.35 -31.56 1.42
CA ALA A 150 1.15 -31.22 0.02
C ALA A 150 -0.21 -30.51 -0.20
N TYR A 151 -1.28 -30.98 0.45
CA TYR A 151 -2.59 -30.37 0.40
C TYR A 151 -2.59 -28.95 1.00
N CYS A 152 -1.96 -28.76 2.16
CA CYS A 152 -1.80 -27.43 2.76
C CYS A 152 -1.03 -26.46 1.86
N ARG A 153 0.03 -26.96 1.18
CA ARG A 153 0.79 -26.17 0.20
C ARG A 153 -0.08 -25.76 -0.98
N ASP A 154 -0.81 -26.70 -1.58
CA ASP A 154 -1.68 -26.47 -2.73
C ASP A 154 -2.77 -25.42 -2.41
N ILE A 155 -3.45 -25.57 -1.28
CA ILE A 155 -4.43 -24.58 -0.79
C ILE A 155 -3.77 -23.21 -0.64
N SER A 156 -2.60 -23.14 -0.01
CA SER A 156 -1.89 -21.86 0.18
C SER A 156 -1.55 -21.19 -1.14
N ILE A 157 -1.12 -21.93 -2.15
CA ILE A 157 -0.84 -21.42 -3.50
C ILE A 157 -2.13 -20.90 -4.15
N LYS A 158 -3.21 -21.68 -4.10
CA LYS A 158 -4.51 -21.29 -4.66
C LYS A 158 -5.07 -20.03 -4.02
N ILE A 159 -5.02 -19.92 -2.69
CA ILE A 159 -5.47 -18.72 -1.96
C ILE A 159 -4.63 -17.50 -2.37
N ARG A 160 -3.30 -17.62 -2.43
CA ARG A 160 -2.42 -16.50 -2.82
C ARG A 160 -2.70 -16.04 -4.24
N SER A 161 -2.83 -16.98 -5.18
CA SER A 161 -3.15 -16.69 -6.57
C SER A 161 -4.53 -16.01 -6.70
N HIS A 162 -5.54 -16.51 -6.00
CA HIS A 162 -6.87 -15.91 -5.99
C HIS A 162 -6.86 -14.48 -5.41
N LEU A 163 -6.18 -14.27 -4.29
CA LEU A 163 -6.04 -12.95 -3.69
C LEU A 163 -5.24 -11.98 -4.58
N GLU A 164 -4.27 -12.47 -5.34
CA GLU A 164 -3.52 -11.65 -6.30
C GLU A 164 -4.41 -11.21 -7.46
N ILE A 165 -5.21 -12.12 -8.02
CA ILE A 165 -6.19 -11.81 -9.08
C ILE A 165 -7.17 -10.72 -8.58
N LYS A 166 -7.73 -10.90 -7.40
CA LYS A 166 -8.64 -9.90 -6.80
C LYS A 166 -7.99 -8.54 -6.61
N ARG A 167 -6.72 -8.50 -6.13
CA ARG A 167 -5.98 -7.24 -6.03
C ARG A 167 -5.80 -6.55 -7.38
N LYS A 168 -5.50 -7.32 -8.44
CA LYS A 168 -5.35 -6.80 -9.81
C LYS A 168 -6.68 -6.30 -10.39
N GLN A 169 -7.81 -6.85 -9.94
CA GLN A 169 -9.16 -6.38 -10.30
C GLN A 169 -9.60 -5.14 -9.52
N GLY A 170 -8.82 -4.68 -8.55
CA GLY A 170 -9.14 -3.52 -7.73
C GLY A 170 -10.00 -3.81 -6.49
N ASP A 171 -10.19 -5.08 -6.14
CA ASP A 171 -10.90 -5.46 -4.93
C ASP A 171 -10.08 -5.13 -3.67
N VAL A 172 -10.73 -4.54 -2.67
CA VAL A 172 -10.14 -4.31 -1.34
C VAL A 172 -10.22 -5.57 -0.51
N ILE A 173 -9.09 -6.26 -0.36
CA ILE A 173 -9.03 -7.54 0.36
C ILE A 173 -8.51 -7.44 1.79
N THR A 174 -8.30 -6.22 2.30
CA THR A 174 -7.90 -6.00 3.69
C THR A 174 -9.09 -6.17 4.64
N ALA A 175 -8.85 -6.74 5.82
CA ALA A 175 -9.87 -6.85 6.86
C ALA A 175 -10.35 -5.46 7.31
N PHE A 176 -9.40 -4.53 7.47
CA PHE A 176 -9.66 -3.17 7.93
C PHE A 176 -9.21 -2.17 6.88
N VAL A 177 -10.01 -1.15 6.68
CA VAL A 177 -9.75 -0.06 5.71
C VAL A 177 -9.00 1.11 6.39
N PRO A 178 -8.31 1.96 5.61
CA PRO A 178 -7.69 3.17 6.13
C PRO A 178 -8.70 4.11 6.81
N TYR A 179 -8.24 4.93 7.75
CA TYR A 179 -9.03 5.99 8.37
C TYR A 179 -9.48 6.98 7.30
N GLY A 180 -10.72 7.45 7.35
CA GLY A 180 -11.33 8.27 6.28
C GLY A 180 -12.21 7.47 5.31
N TYR A 181 -12.13 6.15 5.35
CA TYR A 181 -12.95 5.27 4.53
C TYR A 181 -13.61 4.17 5.36
N LYS A 182 -14.74 3.68 4.88
CA LYS A 182 -15.44 2.49 5.34
C LYS A 182 -15.64 1.51 4.18
N LYS A 183 -15.97 0.25 4.48
CA LYS A 183 -16.38 -0.70 3.45
C LYS A 183 -17.81 -0.39 3.03
N ASN A 184 -18.08 -0.47 1.73
CA ASN A 184 -19.45 -0.32 1.21
C ASN A 184 -20.33 -1.47 1.72
N ASP A 185 -21.57 -1.17 2.13
CA ASP A 185 -22.49 -2.14 2.72
C ASP A 185 -22.95 -3.20 1.71
N LYS A 186 -23.06 -2.84 0.41
CA LYS A 186 -23.47 -3.75 -0.66
C LYS A 186 -22.32 -4.58 -1.21
N ASP A 187 -21.11 -4.00 -1.28
CA ASP A 187 -19.91 -4.66 -1.78
C ASP A 187 -18.73 -4.40 -0.85
N LYS A 188 -18.45 -5.35 0.04
CA LYS A 188 -17.37 -5.27 1.03
C LYS A 188 -15.96 -5.17 0.42
N HIS A 189 -15.83 -5.30 -0.90
CA HIS A 189 -14.58 -5.16 -1.63
C HIS A 189 -14.35 -3.73 -2.16
N LYS A 190 -15.30 -2.80 -1.96
CA LYS A 190 -15.19 -1.39 -2.35
C LYS A 190 -15.08 -0.47 -1.15
N LEU A 191 -14.34 0.64 -1.34
CA LEU A 191 -14.23 1.71 -0.36
C LEU A 191 -15.34 2.74 -0.58
N GLU A 192 -15.85 3.26 0.52
CA GLU A 192 -16.79 4.38 0.59
C GLU A 192 -16.26 5.41 1.57
N ILE A 193 -16.46 6.70 1.31
CA ILE A 193 -16.01 7.78 2.18
C ILE A 193 -16.77 7.72 3.51
N ASP A 194 -16.03 7.73 4.63
CA ASP A 194 -16.54 8.02 5.96
C ASP A 194 -16.44 9.52 6.19
N VAL A 195 -17.57 10.21 6.12
CA VAL A 195 -17.63 11.68 6.11
C VAL A 195 -16.90 12.30 7.31
N TYR A 196 -17.09 11.78 8.53
CA TYR A 196 -16.43 12.32 9.71
C TYR A 196 -14.90 12.11 9.64
N ALA A 197 -14.47 10.89 9.44
CA ALA A 197 -13.06 10.56 9.40
C ALA A 197 -12.35 11.21 8.19
N ALA A 198 -13.04 11.34 7.05
CA ALA A 198 -12.53 12.02 5.86
C ALA A 198 -12.30 13.53 6.10
N ASN A 199 -13.19 14.19 6.85
CA ASN A 199 -12.99 15.60 7.22
C ASN A 199 -11.75 15.77 8.10
N VAL A 200 -11.53 14.88 9.06
CA VAL A 200 -10.30 14.90 9.89
C VAL A 200 -9.05 14.71 9.00
N VAL A 201 -9.10 13.83 8.00
CA VAL A 201 -8.00 13.67 7.04
C VAL A 201 -7.76 14.96 6.25
N LYS A 202 -8.82 15.63 5.77
CA LYS A 202 -8.71 16.93 5.09
C LYS A 202 -8.06 17.99 5.99
N ASP A 203 -8.44 18.04 7.25
CA ASP A 203 -7.86 18.98 8.23
C ASP A 203 -6.38 18.69 8.48
N ILE A 204 -5.97 17.41 8.56
CA ILE A 204 -4.56 17.02 8.69
C ILE A 204 -3.74 17.52 7.48
N PHE A 205 -4.25 17.34 6.24
CA PHE A 205 -3.59 17.84 5.04
C PHE A 205 -3.53 19.37 5.03
N ARG A 206 -4.63 20.05 5.36
CA ARG A 206 -4.69 21.52 5.46
C ARG A 206 -3.68 22.05 6.48
N MET A 207 -3.65 21.51 7.69
CA MET A 207 -2.67 21.90 8.71
C MET A 207 -1.23 21.72 8.23
N LYS A 208 -0.95 20.65 7.46
CA LYS A 208 0.38 20.44 6.88
C LYS A 208 0.73 21.48 5.82
N LEU A 209 -0.21 21.84 4.94
CA LEU A 209 -0.06 22.89 3.93
C LEU A 209 0.20 24.26 4.60
N HIS A 210 -0.46 24.55 5.71
CA HIS A 210 -0.22 25.76 6.53
C HIS A 210 1.13 25.75 7.28
N GLY A 211 1.94 24.67 7.14
CA GLY A 211 3.30 24.63 7.68
C GLY A 211 3.44 24.01 9.05
N LYS A 212 2.38 23.42 9.64
CA LYS A 212 2.49 22.73 10.93
C LYS A 212 3.37 21.47 10.82
N SER A 213 4.14 21.21 11.87
CA SER A 213 4.90 19.96 11.99
C SER A 213 3.95 18.77 12.28
N GLN A 214 4.40 17.54 12.00
CA GLN A 214 3.58 16.35 12.30
C GLN A 214 3.27 16.22 13.79
N ASP A 215 4.21 16.66 14.66
CA ASP A 215 4.01 16.64 16.11
C ASP A 215 2.99 17.70 16.55
N ALA A 216 3.06 18.93 16.00
CA ALA A 216 2.08 19.99 16.26
C ALA A 216 0.66 19.58 15.81
N ILE A 217 0.53 18.92 14.64
CA ILE A 217 -0.75 18.38 14.16
C ILE A 217 -1.28 17.32 15.14
N ALA A 218 -0.43 16.39 15.58
CA ALA A 218 -0.83 15.36 16.53
C ALA A 218 -1.28 15.96 17.87
N CYS A 219 -0.56 16.95 18.41
CA CYS A 219 -0.93 17.66 19.62
C CYS A 219 -2.29 18.38 19.48
N GLU A 220 -2.53 19.03 18.36
CA GLU A 220 -3.79 19.74 18.10
C GLU A 220 -4.97 18.78 18.00
N LEU A 221 -4.83 17.65 17.31
CA LEU A 221 -5.86 16.62 17.23
C LEU A 221 -6.19 16.03 18.61
N ASN A 222 -5.16 15.79 19.44
CA ASN A 222 -5.35 15.32 20.82
C ASN A 222 -6.03 16.37 21.70
N SER A 223 -5.62 17.64 21.63
CA SER A 223 -6.22 18.74 22.40
C SER A 223 -7.67 19.01 21.99
N SER A 224 -8.00 18.79 20.71
CA SER A 224 -9.37 18.89 20.19
C SER A 224 -10.22 17.65 20.51
N GLY A 225 -9.69 16.65 21.19
CA GLY A 225 -10.42 15.43 21.56
C GLY A 225 -10.82 14.55 20.38
N ILE A 226 -10.16 14.67 19.22
CA ILE A 226 -10.42 13.87 18.04
C ILE A 226 -9.85 12.47 18.24
N LEU A 227 -10.70 11.44 18.13
CA LEU A 227 -10.30 10.06 18.34
C LEU A 227 -9.28 9.59 17.29
N PRO A 228 -8.17 8.97 17.71
CA PRO A 228 -7.23 8.35 16.78
C PRO A 228 -7.85 7.13 16.08
N PRO A 229 -7.28 6.67 14.94
CA PRO A 229 -7.88 5.64 14.09
C PRO A 229 -8.30 4.35 14.81
N ALA A 230 -7.56 3.91 15.82
CA ALA A 230 -7.88 2.70 16.57
C ALA A 230 -9.11 2.89 17.47
N GLU A 231 -9.15 3.99 18.23
CA GLU A 231 -10.26 4.35 19.13
C GLU A 231 -11.54 4.64 18.32
N TYR A 232 -11.39 5.35 17.21
CA TYR A 232 -12.52 5.61 16.31
C TYR A 232 -13.14 4.32 15.77
N LYS A 233 -12.30 3.37 15.32
CA LYS A 233 -12.80 2.05 14.88
C LYS A 233 -13.48 1.26 15.99
N ALA A 234 -12.97 1.33 17.20
CA ALA A 234 -13.60 0.70 18.35
C ALA A 234 -14.96 1.36 18.66
N SER A 235 -15.08 2.68 18.61
CA SER A 235 -16.33 3.40 18.85
C SER A 235 -17.41 3.13 17.78
N THR A 236 -17.01 2.78 16.55
CA THR A 236 -17.93 2.38 15.46
C THR A 236 -18.30 0.90 15.47
N GLY A 237 -17.96 0.15 16.54
CA GLY A 237 -18.31 -1.27 16.69
C GLY A 237 -17.45 -2.22 15.86
N SER A 238 -16.31 -1.77 15.35
CA SER A 238 -15.37 -2.63 14.63
C SER A 238 -14.61 -3.55 15.58
N ASN A 239 -14.52 -4.86 15.26
CA ASN A 239 -13.72 -5.85 15.99
C ASN A 239 -12.20 -5.66 15.76
N TYR A 240 -11.74 -4.42 15.55
CA TYR A 240 -10.34 -4.12 15.34
C TYR A 240 -9.54 -4.31 16.63
N GLN A 241 -8.62 -5.26 16.61
CA GLN A 241 -7.65 -5.46 17.68
C GLN A 241 -6.25 -5.17 17.14
N THR A 242 -5.53 -4.29 17.81
CA THR A 242 -4.13 -4.03 17.49
C THR A 242 -3.22 -5.03 18.19
N CYS A 243 -2.18 -5.53 17.47
CA CYS A 243 -1.16 -6.40 18.08
C CYS A 243 -0.16 -5.62 18.97
N PHE A 244 -0.23 -4.29 18.97
CA PHE A 244 0.64 -3.46 19.79
C PHE A 244 0.04 -3.30 21.19
N LYS A 245 0.88 -3.38 22.23
CA LYS A 245 0.49 -2.98 23.58
C LYS A 245 0.20 -1.48 23.54
N THR A 246 -1.06 -1.10 23.54
CA THR A 246 -1.48 0.30 23.65
C THR A 246 -1.52 0.68 25.14
N LYS A 247 -1.24 1.95 25.43
CA LYS A 247 -1.64 2.57 26.70
C LYS A 247 -3.17 2.44 26.82
N GLU A 248 -3.71 2.63 28.00
CA GLU A 248 -5.17 2.54 28.27
C GLU A 248 -6.01 3.38 27.30
N LYS A 249 -5.47 4.52 26.84
CA LYS A 249 -6.03 5.30 25.72
C LYS A 249 -4.96 5.54 24.67
N SER A 250 -5.32 5.30 23.43
CA SER A 250 -4.49 5.62 22.27
C SER A 250 -4.58 7.12 21.97
N GLU A 251 -3.46 7.74 21.63
CA GLU A 251 -3.36 9.14 21.25
C GLU A 251 -2.80 9.28 19.85
N TRP A 252 -3.09 10.41 19.18
CA TRP A 252 -2.45 10.76 17.92
C TRP A 252 -0.94 10.94 18.12
N THR A 253 -0.16 10.42 17.19
CA THR A 253 1.31 10.53 17.15
C THR A 253 1.76 11.07 15.80
N SER A 254 2.93 11.71 15.76
CA SER A 254 3.54 12.16 14.50
C SER A 254 3.69 11.05 13.47
N VAL A 255 3.92 9.81 13.91
CA VAL A 255 4.00 8.63 13.04
C VAL A 255 2.64 8.32 12.38
N MET A 256 1.54 8.43 13.12
CA MET A 256 0.19 8.24 12.57
C MET A 256 -0.14 9.33 11.54
N VAL A 257 0.14 10.59 11.88
CA VAL A 257 -0.02 11.73 10.98
C VAL A 257 0.79 11.52 9.69
N ARG A 258 2.07 11.14 9.81
CA ARG A 258 2.92 10.84 8.65
C ARG A 258 2.36 9.72 7.78
N ARG A 259 1.84 8.65 8.39
CA ARG A 259 1.23 7.54 7.64
C ARG A 259 0.00 7.99 6.84
N ILE A 260 -0.80 8.89 7.38
CA ILE A 260 -1.93 9.49 6.66
C ILE A 260 -1.41 10.34 5.50
N LEU A 261 -0.50 11.28 5.76
CA LEU A 261 0.04 12.19 4.76
C LEU A 261 0.77 11.50 3.59
N THR A 262 1.27 10.27 3.78
CA THR A 262 2.01 9.51 2.74
C THR A 262 1.20 8.41 2.07
N ASN A 263 -0.07 8.26 2.41
CA ASN A 263 -0.88 7.15 1.89
C ASN A 263 -1.67 7.57 0.65
N GLU A 264 -1.33 7.00 -0.49
CA GLU A 264 -1.95 7.27 -1.79
C GLU A 264 -3.45 6.89 -1.87
N VAL A 265 -3.98 6.19 -0.88
CA VAL A 265 -5.41 5.87 -0.83
C VAL A 265 -6.27 7.13 -0.81
N TYR A 266 -5.77 8.23 -0.24
CA TYR A 266 -6.54 9.47 -0.14
C TYR A 266 -6.71 10.22 -1.45
N ILE A 267 -5.93 9.88 -2.48
CA ILE A 267 -6.09 10.38 -3.86
C ILE A 267 -6.81 9.36 -4.77
N GLY A 268 -7.47 8.36 -4.17
CA GLY A 268 -8.21 7.35 -4.92
C GLY A 268 -7.38 6.17 -5.42
N ASN A 269 -6.10 6.08 -5.11
CA ASN A 269 -5.21 5.01 -5.56
C ASN A 269 -5.20 3.85 -4.54
N LEU A 270 -5.54 2.67 -4.99
CA LEU A 270 -5.51 1.45 -4.17
C LEU A 270 -4.16 0.75 -4.33
N VAL A 271 -3.36 0.73 -3.26
CA VAL A 271 -2.03 0.09 -3.25
C VAL A 271 -2.01 -1.09 -2.29
N GLN A 272 -1.92 -2.30 -2.83
CA GLN A 272 -1.99 -3.55 -2.10
C GLN A 272 -0.79 -4.47 -2.41
N GLY A 273 -0.71 -5.62 -1.72
CA GLY A 273 0.34 -6.61 -1.98
C GLY A 273 1.74 -6.19 -1.51
N LYS A 274 1.82 -5.25 -0.55
CA LYS A 274 3.09 -4.71 0.00
C LYS A 274 3.93 -5.73 0.76
N GLN A 275 3.31 -6.85 1.17
CA GLN A 275 3.93 -7.86 2.02
C GLN A 275 3.57 -9.26 1.54
N THR A 276 4.46 -10.22 1.82
CA THR A 276 4.24 -11.65 1.58
C THR A 276 4.88 -12.47 2.69
N THR A 277 4.63 -13.80 2.68
CA THR A 277 5.35 -14.76 3.52
C THR A 277 6.10 -15.73 2.62
N PRO A 278 7.27 -16.29 3.03
CA PRO A 278 8.07 -17.20 2.20
C PRO A 278 7.26 -18.41 1.73
N ASN A 279 6.56 -19.05 2.66
CA ASN A 279 5.72 -20.21 2.39
C ASN A 279 4.58 -20.32 3.44
N HIS A 280 3.79 -21.41 3.38
CA HIS A 280 2.67 -21.64 4.29
C HIS A 280 3.10 -21.98 5.74
N LYS A 281 4.34 -22.44 5.94
CA LYS A 281 4.89 -22.82 7.27
C LYS A 281 5.52 -21.64 7.99
N VAL A 282 6.18 -20.75 7.26
CA VAL A 282 6.93 -19.63 7.83
C VAL A 282 6.05 -18.37 7.89
N LYS A 283 5.68 -17.96 9.10
CA LYS A 283 4.84 -16.77 9.35
C LYS A 283 5.60 -15.44 9.28
N LYS A 284 6.92 -15.47 9.01
CA LYS A 284 7.73 -14.25 8.89
C LYS A 284 7.26 -13.43 7.69
N THR A 285 6.84 -12.20 7.95
CA THR A 285 6.44 -11.27 6.90
C THR A 285 7.67 -10.70 6.20
N ILE A 286 7.66 -10.73 4.87
CA ILE A 286 8.66 -10.10 4.00
C ILE A 286 8.00 -8.91 3.33
N ILE A 287 8.64 -7.74 3.40
CA ILE A 287 8.21 -6.54 2.68
C ILE A 287 8.69 -6.66 1.24
N LYS A 288 7.80 -6.50 0.28
CA LYS A 288 8.11 -6.50 -1.15
C LYS A 288 8.66 -5.15 -1.59
N GLU A 289 9.45 -5.15 -2.65
CA GLU A 289 9.89 -3.90 -3.30
C GLU A 289 8.70 -3.12 -3.86
N LYS A 290 8.83 -1.80 -3.96
CA LYS A 290 7.73 -0.92 -4.43
C LYS A 290 7.27 -1.25 -5.85
N CYS A 291 8.17 -1.73 -6.71
CA CYS A 291 7.85 -2.17 -8.07
C CYS A 291 6.96 -3.44 -8.14
N GLU A 292 6.96 -4.25 -7.08
CA GLU A 292 6.12 -5.45 -6.98
C GLU A 292 4.73 -5.18 -6.36
N TRP A 293 4.48 -3.94 -5.91
CA TRP A 293 3.18 -3.59 -5.33
C TRP A 293 2.12 -3.51 -6.43
N ILE A 294 0.92 -3.97 -6.14
CA ILE A 294 -0.21 -3.83 -7.04
C ILE A 294 -0.86 -2.48 -6.76
N ARG A 295 -0.77 -1.57 -7.74
CA ARG A 295 -1.32 -0.22 -7.69
C ARG A 295 -2.42 -0.09 -8.73
N ILE A 296 -3.61 0.30 -8.30
CA ILE A 296 -4.76 0.61 -9.17
C ILE A 296 -5.09 2.08 -8.96
N GLU A 297 -4.96 2.87 -10.00
CA GLU A 297 -5.25 4.30 -9.98
C GLU A 297 -6.75 4.56 -10.07
N LYS A 298 -7.21 5.61 -9.40
CA LYS A 298 -8.62 6.07 -9.42
C LYS A 298 -9.64 4.95 -9.13
N ASN A 299 -9.29 4.05 -8.23
CA ASN A 299 -10.12 2.90 -7.86
C ASN A 299 -11.37 3.30 -7.07
N HIS A 300 -11.31 4.40 -6.32
CA HIS A 300 -12.38 4.87 -5.45
C HIS A 300 -12.37 6.40 -5.36
N GLU A 301 -13.42 6.98 -4.78
CA GLU A 301 -13.56 8.41 -4.63
C GLU A 301 -12.45 9.00 -3.75
N PRO A 302 -11.70 10.03 -4.22
CA PRO A 302 -10.62 10.64 -3.47
C PRO A 302 -11.13 11.55 -2.36
N VAL A 303 -10.44 11.59 -1.22
CA VAL A 303 -10.67 12.55 -0.12
C VAL A 303 -9.87 13.83 -0.34
N ILE A 304 -8.68 13.71 -0.93
CA ILE A 304 -7.72 14.80 -1.18
C ILE A 304 -7.47 14.89 -2.68
N THR A 305 -7.17 16.08 -3.19
CA THR A 305 -6.77 16.28 -4.57
C THR A 305 -5.37 15.71 -4.83
N ASP A 306 -5.09 15.25 -6.05
CA ASP A 306 -3.76 14.78 -6.45
C ASP A 306 -2.70 15.84 -6.16
N ARG A 307 -3.04 17.12 -6.43
CA ARG A 307 -2.16 18.25 -6.23
C ARG A 307 -1.78 18.48 -4.76
N ASP A 308 -2.77 18.58 -3.86
CA ASP A 308 -2.50 18.80 -2.44
C ASP A 308 -1.64 17.67 -1.88
N PHE A 309 -1.86 16.46 -2.36
CA PHE A 309 -1.04 15.32 -2.01
C PHE A 309 0.41 15.51 -2.49
N GLU A 310 0.63 15.89 -3.75
CA GLU A 310 1.98 16.13 -4.30
C GLU A 310 2.72 17.24 -3.57
N VAL A 311 2.04 18.36 -3.27
CA VAL A 311 2.61 19.46 -2.49
C VAL A 311 3.02 18.96 -1.10
N VAL A 312 2.17 18.17 -0.45
CA VAL A 312 2.49 17.59 0.86
C VAL A 312 3.67 16.61 0.77
N GLN A 313 3.78 15.78 -0.29
CA GLN A 313 4.95 14.91 -0.47
C GLN A 313 6.24 15.74 -0.62
N ARG A 314 6.21 16.84 -1.37
CA ARG A 314 7.36 17.77 -1.47
C ARG A 314 7.71 18.34 -0.09
N LEU A 315 6.72 18.80 0.68
CA LEU A 315 6.93 19.31 2.03
C LEU A 315 7.52 18.28 2.99
N LEU A 316 7.14 17.01 2.85
CA LEU A 316 7.68 15.91 3.65
C LEU A 316 9.11 15.52 3.26
N ALA A 317 9.49 15.76 2.00
CA ALA A 317 10.84 15.54 1.50
C ALA A 317 11.81 16.67 1.86
N MET A 318 11.29 17.89 2.06
CA MET A 318 12.11 19.03 2.47
C MET A 318 12.59 18.87 3.91
N ASP A 319 13.91 19.03 4.15
CA ASP A 319 14.48 19.08 5.51
C ASP A 319 14.20 20.45 6.15
N THR A 320 12.97 20.65 6.61
CA THR A 320 12.56 21.85 7.32
C THR A 320 12.60 21.61 8.82
N ARG A 321 13.76 21.87 9.44
CA ARG A 321 13.88 21.86 10.91
C ARG A 321 13.22 23.10 11.45
N THR A 322 12.24 22.94 12.34
CA THR A 322 11.65 24.06 13.10
C THR A 322 12.61 24.50 14.20
N SER A 323 12.64 25.82 14.48
CA SER A 323 13.30 26.31 15.70
C SER A 323 12.59 25.75 16.94
N PRO A 324 13.31 25.41 18.02
CA PRO A 324 12.70 24.90 19.26
C PRO A 324 11.60 25.79 19.83
N ASP A 325 11.64 27.09 19.53
CA ASP A 325 10.70 28.09 20.06
C ASP A 325 9.51 28.39 19.12
N ARG A 326 9.36 27.65 18.00
CA ARG A 326 8.30 27.88 17.02
C ARG A 326 7.70 26.59 16.50
N GLU A 327 6.40 26.50 16.50
CA GLU A 327 5.63 25.37 15.99
C GLU A 327 5.45 25.40 14.46
N GLU A 328 5.63 26.59 13.82
CA GLU A 328 5.42 26.81 12.39
C GLU A 328 6.72 27.04 11.63
N VAL A 329 6.74 26.59 10.38
CA VAL A 329 7.85 26.77 9.44
C VAL A 329 7.73 28.16 8.78
N TYR A 330 8.85 28.89 8.62
CA TYR A 330 8.86 30.17 7.87
C TYR A 330 8.39 29.99 6.42
N PRO A 331 7.72 30.99 5.82
CA PRO A 331 7.12 30.86 4.49
C PRO A 331 8.05 30.31 3.41
N LEU A 332 9.28 30.82 3.32
CA LEU A 332 10.25 30.46 2.30
C LEU A 332 11.20 29.32 2.69
N SER A 333 11.09 28.74 3.91
CA SER A 333 11.99 27.67 4.36
C SER A 333 11.90 26.42 3.48
N GLY A 334 13.05 25.92 3.03
CA GLY A 334 13.13 24.70 2.19
C GLY A 334 12.81 24.91 0.71
N VAL A 335 12.28 26.08 0.33
CA VAL A 335 12.00 26.44 -1.08
C VAL A 335 13.15 27.25 -1.68
N VAL A 336 13.96 27.91 -0.84
CA VAL A 336 15.10 28.73 -1.27
C VAL A 336 16.33 27.86 -1.41
N THR A 337 16.92 27.83 -2.60
CA THR A 337 18.13 27.08 -2.96
C THR A 337 19.24 28.02 -3.43
N CYS A 338 20.46 27.54 -3.33
CA CYS A 338 21.63 28.26 -3.83
C CYS A 338 21.78 28.06 -5.33
N GLY A 339 21.74 29.12 -6.14
CA GLY A 339 21.91 29.05 -7.59
C GLY A 339 23.27 28.49 -8.04
N GLY A 340 24.30 28.51 -7.16
CA GLY A 340 25.63 27.98 -7.50
C GLY A 340 25.79 26.47 -7.22
N CYS A 341 25.23 25.96 -6.12
CA CYS A 341 25.41 24.55 -5.73
C CYS A 341 24.10 23.75 -5.64
N GLY A 342 22.92 24.35 -5.84
CA GLY A 342 21.62 23.70 -5.81
C GLY A 342 21.13 23.24 -4.43
N ILE A 343 21.91 23.49 -3.36
CA ILE A 343 21.58 23.03 -2.01
C ILE A 343 20.66 24.05 -1.31
N PRO A 344 19.66 23.60 -0.51
CA PRO A 344 18.79 24.49 0.23
C PRO A 344 19.55 25.47 1.12
N MET A 345 19.11 26.74 1.11
CA MET A 345 19.70 27.79 1.92
C MET A 345 19.13 27.79 3.35
N VAL A 346 19.97 28.11 4.32
CA VAL A 346 19.61 28.12 5.74
C VAL A 346 19.29 29.56 6.18
N ARG A 347 18.14 29.75 6.82
CA ARG A 347 17.77 31.03 7.44
C ARG A 347 18.54 31.21 8.73
N LYS A 348 19.20 32.38 8.89
CA LYS A 348 19.88 32.80 10.11
C LYS A 348 19.40 34.16 10.57
N THR A 349 19.48 34.37 11.87
CA THR A 349 19.22 35.66 12.51
C THR A 349 20.50 36.17 13.17
N SER A 350 20.75 37.47 13.10
CA SER A 350 21.80 38.15 13.85
C SER A 350 21.24 39.35 14.55
N LYS A 351 21.68 39.60 15.78
CA LYS A 351 21.32 40.79 16.56
C LYS A 351 22.47 41.77 16.50
N VAL A 352 22.22 42.99 15.99
CA VAL A 352 23.20 44.07 15.90
C VAL A 352 22.49 45.34 16.38
N GLY A 353 23.03 46.00 17.42
CA GLY A 353 22.48 47.25 17.94
C GLY A 353 21.02 47.14 18.43
N GLY A 354 20.62 46.01 19.02
CA GLY A 354 19.25 45.78 19.49
C GLY A 354 18.23 45.40 18.41
N LYS A 355 18.59 45.47 17.13
CA LYS A 355 17.75 45.05 15.99
C LYS A 355 18.11 43.62 15.54
N THR A 356 17.09 42.83 15.22
CA THR A 356 17.26 41.47 14.71
C THR A 356 17.17 41.48 13.19
N TYR A 357 18.22 41.01 12.53
CA TYR A 357 18.29 40.88 11.07
C TYR A 357 18.20 39.39 10.69
N ALA A 358 17.33 39.08 9.77
CA ALA A 358 17.17 37.73 9.23
C ALA A 358 17.68 37.65 7.79
N TYR A 359 18.37 36.57 7.44
CA TYR A 359 18.91 36.34 6.11
C TYR A 359 19.04 34.86 5.77
N TYR A 360 18.97 34.55 4.49
CA TYR A 360 19.29 33.24 3.95
C TYR A 360 20.77 33.17 3.56
N LEU A 361 21.41 32.04 3.87
CA LEU A 361 22.81 31.76 3.59
C LEU A 361 22.97 30.37 2.99
N CYS A 362 23.82 30.21 1.99
CA CYS A 362 24.16 28.90 1.41
C CYS A 362 24.70 27.96 2.49
N ALA A 363 24.08 26.76 2.61
CA ALA A 363 24.47 25.76 3.59
C ALA A 363 25.90 25.24 3.32
N THR A 364 26.25 24.98 2.08
CA THR A 364 27.60 24.52 1.67
C THR A 364 28.68 25.55 2.01
N HIS A 365 28.43 26.84 1.77
CA HIS A 365 29.35 27.90 2.18
C HIS A 365 29.52 27.97 3.68
N LYS A 366 28.43 27.80 4.41
CA LYS A 366 28.46 27.80 5.89
C LYS A 366 29.30 26.65 6.47
N ASP A 367 29.12 25.45 5.93
CA ASP A 367 29.65 24.22 6.52
C ASP A 367 31.05 23.86 5.97
N SER A 368 31.29 23.99 4.66
CA SER A 368 32.54 23.56 4.02
C SER A 368 33.28 24.65 3.23
N LYS A 369 32.70 25.83 3.03
CA LYS A 369 33.21 26.93 2.19
C LYS A 369 33.49 26.55 0.71
N GLN A 370 32.95 25.42 0.26
CA GLN A 370 33.13 24.96 -1.14
C GLN A 370 32.27 25.71 -2.15
N CYS A 371 31.33 26.56 -1.71
CA CYS A 371 30.55 27.43 -2.56
C CYS A 371 30.84 28.89 -2.23
N SER A 372 30.57 29.81 -3.16
CA SER A 372 30.65 31.25 -2.93
C SER A 372 29.62 31.71 -1.86
N SER A 373 29.89 32.89 -1.25
CA SER A 373 29.01 33.40 -0.19
C SER A 373 27.72 33.98 -0.78
N HIS A 374 26.75 33.12 -1.06
CA HIS A 374 25.42 33.56 -1.45
C HIS A 374 24.63 33.88 -0.19
N ARG A 375 24.23 35.16 -0.05
CA ARG A 375 23.46 35.67 1.11
C ARG A 375 22.46 36.72 0.65
N ILE A 376 21.20 36.60 1.11
CA ILE A 376 20.13 37.55 0.83
C ILE A 376 19.32 37.85 2.10
N SER A 377 18.85 39.11 2.30
CA SER A 377 17.96 39.48 3.40
C SER A 377 16.61 38.78 3.24
N THR A 378 16.04 38.29 4.33
CA THR A 378 14.71 37.66 4.33
C THR A 378 13.65 38.65 3.86
N ASP A 379 13.64 39.87 4.44
CA ASP A 379 12.62 40.88 4.14
C ASP A 379 12.63 41.30 2.65
N LYS A 380 13.84 41.51 2.07
CA LYS A 380 13.96 41.81 0.65
C LYS A 380 13.54 40.66 -0.25
N LEU A 381 13.87 39.41 0.14
CA LEU A 381 13.49 38.25 -0.62
C LEU A 381 11.97 38.04 -0.60
N GLU A 382 11.35 38.21 0.55
CA GLU A 382 9.89 38.10 0.69
C GLU A 382 9.15 39.17 -0.11
N GLU A 383 9.65 40.41 -0.11
CA GLU A 383 9.09 41.52 -0.90
C GLU A 383 9.15 41.24 -2.42
N VAL A 384 10.34 40.90 -2.93
CA VAL A 384 10.52 40.61 -4.36
C VAL A 384 9.74 39.38 -4.80
N VAL A 385 9.72 38.31 -3.99
CA VAL A 385 8.95 37.11 -4.31
C VAL A 385 7.45 37.40 -4.30
N LEU A 386 6.96 38.24 -3.39
CA LEU A 386 5.57 38.67 -3.37
C LEU A 386 5.17 39.44 -4.63
N GLU A 387 6.00 40.38 -5.07
CA GLU A 387 5.77 41.17 -6.29
C GLU A 387 5.77 40.29 -7.54
N LEU A 388 6.75 39.40 -7.66
CA LEU A 388 6.81 38.44 -8.78
C LEU A 388 5.60 37.51 -8.80
N LEU A 389 5.18 37.03 -7.62
CA LEU A 389 4.03 36.16 -7.49
C LEU A 389 2.72 36.85 -7.86
N GLN A 390 2.53 38.10 -7.42
CA GLN A 390 1.36 38.92 -7.79
C GLN A 390 1.31 39.12 -9.31
N THR A 391 2.43 39.50 -9.93
CA THR A 391 2.55 39.65 -11.39
C THR A 391 2.21 38.34 -12.11
N HIS A 392 2.72 37.21 -11.61
CA HIS A 392 2.44 35.90 -12.18
C HIS A 392 0.96 35.53 -12.07
N ILE A 393 0.31 35.78 -10.92
CA ILE A 393 -1.11 35.55 -10.72
C ILE A 393 -1.95 36.40 -11.66
N ASP A 394 -1.64 37.68 -11.85
CA ASP A 394 -2.34 38.56 -12.77
C ASP A 394 -2.22 38.05 -14.22
N ASN A 395 -1.03 37.65 -14.63
CA ASN A 395 -0.82 37.02 -15.94
C ASN A 395 -1.66 35.77 -16.13
N MET A 396 -1.78 34.90 -15.11
CA MET A 396 -2.61 33.68 -15.17
C MET A 396 -4.10 34.00 -15.27
N ILE A 397 -4.56 35.04 -14.59
CA ILE A 397 -5.97 35.49 -14.67
C ILE A 397 -6.26 36.07 -16.05
N ASP A 398 -5.35 36.86 -16.61
CA ASP A 398 -5.50 37.41 -17.97
C ASP A 398 -5.45 36.30 -19.02
N LEU A 399 -4.54 35.34 -18.88
CA LEU A 399 -4.48 34.14 -19.69
C LEU A 399 -5.81 33.36 -19.67
N LYS A 400 -6.40 33.16 -18.50
CA LYS A 400 -7.70 32.50 -18.36
C LYS A 400 -8.81 33.22 -19.14
N ARG A 401 -8.84 34.55 -19.05
CA ARG A 401 -9.81 35.36 -19.81
C ARG A 401 -9.64 35.19 -21.31
N ILE A 402 -8.40 35.24 -21.80
CA ILE A 402 -8.08 35.10 -23.22
C ILE A 402 -8.46 33.71 -23.72
N LEU A 403 -8.09 32.67 -23.00
CA LEU A 403 -8.43 31.29 -23.34
C LEU A 403 -9.96 31.06 -23.33
N SER A 404 -10.70 31.75 -22.47
CA SER A 404 -12.16 31.70 -22.49
C SER A 404 -12.78 32.36 -23.73
N PHE A 405 -12.11 33.38 -24.30
CA PHE A 405 -12.51 34.05 -25.56
C PHE A 405 -12.18 33.20 -26.79
N ILE A 406 -10.99 32.56 -26.81
CA ILE A 406 -10.55 31.73 -27.93
C ILE A 406 -11.36 30.43 -28.04
N GLY A 407 -11.99 30.02 -26.94
CA GLY A 407 -12.76 28.77 -26.83
C GLY A 407 -11.90 27.54 -26.52
N ASN A 408 -12.52 26.49 -25.98
CA ASN A 408 -11.85 25.25 -25.57
C ASN A 408 -11.37 24.36 -26.74
N VAL A 409 -11.76 24.71 -27.98
CA VAL A 409 -11.55 23.92 -29.21
C VAL A 409 -10.05 23.65 -29.53
N PRO A 410 -9.12 24.61 -29.40
CA PRO A 410 -7.73 24.39 -29.77
C PRO A 410 -6.99 23.36 -28.90
N PHE A 411 -7.24 23.33 -27.59
CA PHE A 411 -6.60 22.38 -26.67
C PHE A 411 -7.05 20.94 -26.91
N GLN A 412 -8.35 20.76 -27.09
CA GLN A 412 -8.90 19.44 -27.45
C GLN A 412 -8.32 18.93 -28.78
N GLN A 413 -8.14 19.83 -29.75
CA GLN A 413 -7.52 19.46 -31.03
C GLN A 413 -6.05 19.09 -30.92
N LEU A 414 -5.28 19.75 -30.07
CA LEU A 414 -3.84 19.47 -29.88
C LEU A 414 -3.62 18.14 -29.14
N ASP A 415 -4.37 17.91 -28.07
CA ASP A 415 -4.35 16.65 -27.33
C ASP A 415 -4.85 15.48 -28.18
N MET A 416 -5.93 15.69 -28.93
CA MET A 416 -6.47 14.70 -29.87
C MET A 416 -5.44 14.37 -30.95
N LYS A 417 -4.78 15.37 -31.54
CA LYS A 417 -3.76 15.15 -32.55
C LYS A 417 -2.57 14.34 -32.04
N LYS A 418 -2.06 14.64 -30.85
CA LYS A 418 -1.00 13.85 -30.20
C LYS A 418 -1.43 12.41 -29.94
N LEU A 419 -2.66 12.20 -29.50
CA LEU A 419 -3.21 10.86 -29.26
C LEU A 419 -3.43 10.11 -30.56
N GLU A 420 -3.93 10.78 -31.60
CA GLU A 420 -4.05 10.22 -32.96
C GLU A 420 -2.71 9.76 -33.52
N GLU A 421 -1.67 10.59 -33.43
CA GLU A 421 -0.31 10.23 -33.87
C GLU A 421 0.25 9.00 -33.10
N ARG A 422 -0.04 8.90 -31.79
CA ARG A 422 0.33 7.73 -30.99
C ARG A 422 -0.45 6.49 -31.40
N ARG A 423 -1.74 6.61 -31.68
CA ARG A 423 -2.61 5.53 -32.15
C ARG A 423 -2.14 5.01 -33.51
N GLU A 424 -1.87 5.93 -34.48
CA GLU A 424 -1.36 5.56 -35.82
C GLU A 424 -0.04 4.80 -35.75
N LYS A 425 0.91 5.22 -34.90
CA LYS A 425 2.17 4.50 -34.68
C LYS A 425 1.94 3.07 -34.15
N LYS A 426 0.99 2.92 -33.25
CA LYS A 426 0.65 1.59 -32.70
C LYS A 426 -0.13 0.74 -33.68
N GLN A 427 -1.00 1.31 -34.50
CA GLN A 427 -1.66 0.63 -35.59
C GLN A 427 -0.67 0.11 -36.63
N ALA A 428 0.29 0.93 -37.03
CA ALA A 428 1.38 0.50 -37.92
C ALA A 428 2.22 -0.65 -37.34
N GLU A 429 2.38 -0.70 -36.02
CA GLU A 429 3.05 -1.83 -35.34
C GLU A 429 2.21 -3.12 -35.43
N VAL A 430 0.89 -3.04 -35.28
CA VAL A 430 -0.05 -4.17 -35.47
C VAL A 430 0.02 -4.69 -36.89
N ASP A 431 -0.07 -3.81 -37.89
CA ASP A 431 -0.05 -4.14 -39.31
C ASP A 431 1.29 -4.81 -39.69
N ARG A 432 2.39 -4.23 -39.23
CA ARG A 432 3.73 -4.81 -39.44
C ARG A 432 3.87 -6.22 -38.81
N CYS A 433 3.29 -6.46 -37.64
CA CYS A 433 3.30 -7.80 -37.03
C CYS A 433 2.45 -8.80 -37.85
N ALA A 434 1.36 -8.33 -38.46
CA ALA A 434 0.54 -9.17 -39.34
C ALA A 434 1.29 -9.56 -40.62
N ASP A 435 1.97 -8.61 -41.27
CA ASP A 435 2.79 -8.84 -42.48
C ASP A 435 3.93 -9.83 -42.20
N LEU A 436 4.66 -9.60 -41.11
CA LEU A 436 5.76 -10.47 -40.71
C LEU A 436 5.30 -11.91 -40.43
N ARG A 437 4.09 -12.09 -39.88
CA ARG A 437 3.49 -13.43 -39.71
C ARG A 437 3.15 -14.09 -41.04
N GLY A 438 2.69 -13.31 -42.00
CA GLY A 438 2.47 -13.81 -43.36
C GLY A 438 3.75 -14.34 -44.01
N MET A 439 4.81 -13.54 -43.94
CA MET A 439 6.14 -13.94 -44.45
C MET A 439 6.71 -15.16 -43.74
N LEU A 440 6.58 -15.26 -42.43
CA LEU A 440 7.00 -16.45 -41.67
C LEU A 440 6.32 -17.74 -42.10
N TYR A 441 5.06 -17.67 -42.50
CA TYR A 441 4.34 -18.83 -43.00
C TYR A 441 4.87 -19.28 -44.36
N GLU A 442 5.21 -18.35 -45.24
CA GLU A 442 5.85 -18.62 -46.54
C GLU A 442 7.23 -19.22 -46.35
N ASP A 443 8.07 -18.62 -45.50
CA ASP A 443 9.42 -19.10 -45.17
C ASP A 443 9.40 -20.54 -44.59
N MET A 444 8.41 -20.84 -43.76
CA MET A 444 8.24 -22.22 -43.25
C MET A 444 7.84 -23.20 -44.37
N LYS A 445 6.95 -22.77 -45.28
CA LYS A 445 6.49 -23.57 -46.41
C LYS A 445 7.62 -23.86 -47.40
N ASP A 446 8.50 -22.87 -47.61
CA ASP A 446 9.66 -22.95 -48.48
C ASP A 446 10.85 -23.67 -47.83
N GLY A 447 10.71 -24.08 -46.55
CA GLY A 447 11.74 -24.83 -45.82
C GLY A 447 12.92 -23.99 -45.34
N ILE A 448 12.80 -22.65 -45.34
CA ILE A 448 13.84 -21.72 -44.89
C ILE A 448 13.97 -21.73 -43.35
N ILE A 449 12.85 -21.91 -42.64
CA ILE A 449 12.82 -22.01 -41.17
C ILE A 449 12.24 -23.34 -40.71
N SER A 450 12.66 -23.81 -39.52
CA SER A 450 12.12 -25.03 -38.92
C SER A 450 10.71 -24.82 -38.36
N LYS A 451 9.97 -25.95 -38.16
CA LYS A 451 8.64 -25.89 -37.55
C LYS A 451 8.68 -25.41 -36.08
N GLU A 452 9.78 -25.67 -35.37
CA GLU A 452 10.02 -25.21 -34.00
C GLU A 452 10.23 -23.72 -33.98
N ASP A 453 11.13 -23.18 -34.82
CA ASP A 453 11.42 -21.73 -34.92
C ASP A 453 10.17 -20.96 -35.38
N TYR A 454 9.39 -21.51 -36.33
CA TYR A 454 8.12 -20.92 -36.73
C TYR A 454 7.17 -20.72 -35.55
N LYS A 455 7.00 -21.75 -34.69
CA LYS A 455 6.11 -21.68 -33.55
C LYS A 455 6.54 -20.60 -32.54
N GLU A 456 7.85 -20.52 -32.29
CA GLU A 456 8.41 -19.55 -31.35
C GLU A 456 8.26 -18.14 -31.88
N LEU A 457 8.66 -17.87 -33.12
CA LEU A 457 8.53 -16.54 -33.74
C LEU A 457 7.08 -16.14 -33.95
N HIS A 458 6.20 -17.04 -34.33
CA HIS A 458 4.78 -16.81 -34.46
C HIS A 458 4.16 -16.39 -33.10
N ALA A 459 4.50 -17.09 -32.02
CA ALA A 459 4.03 -16.74 -30.67
C ALA A 459 4.55 -15.38 -30.22
N ALA A 460 5.80 -15.04 -30.53
CA ALA A 460 6.40 -13.75 -30.21
C ALA A 460 5.69 -12.58 -30.94
N TYR A 461 5.43 -12.72 -32.24
CA TYR A 461 4.69 -11.70 -33.00
C TYR A 461 3.22 -11.60 -32.59
N GLU A 462 2.57 -12.71 -32.23
CA GLU A 462 1.22 -12.70 -31.71
C GLU A 462 1.14 -11.96 -30.37
N GLN A 463 2.10 -12.19 -29.48
CA GLN A 463 2.17 -11.46 -28.21
C GLN A 463 2.43 -9.96 -28.40
N ARG A 464 3.34 -9.62 -29.34
CA ARG A 464 3.63 -8.21 -29.66
C ARG A 464 2.42 -7.50 -30.26
N LYS A 465 1.68 -8.18 -31.14
CA LYS A 465 0.41 -7.68 -31.69
C LYS A 465 -0.60 -7.41 -30.58
N LYS A 466 -0.83 -8.37 -29.68
CA LYS A 466 -1.76 -8.20 -28.55
C LYS A 466 -1.37 -7.03 -27.65
N ASN A 467 -0.09 -6.86 -27.37
CA ASN A 467 0.39 -5.74 -26.56
C ASN A 467 0.14 -4.39 -27.26
N ALA A 468 0.30 -4.31 -28.56
CA ALA A 468 0.00 -3.13 -29.35
C ALA A 468 -1.51 -2.84 -29.40
N GLU A 469 -2.35 -3.86 -29.55
CA GLU A 469 -3.83 -3.73 -29.50
C GLU A 469 -4.32 -3.24 -28.13
N ILE A 470 -3.74 -3.73 -27.03
CA ILE A 470 -4.03 -3.23 -25.68
C ILE A 470 -3.65 -1.75 -25.55
N ALA A 471 -2.48 -1.37 -26.09
CA ALA A 471 -2.04 0.01 -26.07
C ALA A 471 -2.96 0.93 -26.91
N ILE A 472 -3.46 0.48 -28.06
CA ILE A 472 -4.46 1.19 -28.86
C ILE A 472 -5.74 1.42 -28.05
N HIS A 473 -6.26 0.37 -27.41
CA HIS A 473 -7.45 0.50 -26.59
C HIS A 473 -7.29 1.49 -25.43
N GLN A 474 -6.11 1.51 -24.78
CA GLN A 474 -5.80 2.51 -23.75
C GLN A 474 -5.77 3.93 -24.33
N ILE A 475 -5.19 4.14 -25.51
CA ILE A 475 -5.19 5.44 -26.18
C ILE A 475 -6.61 5.88 -26.55
N GLU A 476 -7.47 4.96 -26.99
CA GLU A 476 -8.87 5.24 -27.29
C GLU A 476 -9.65 5.67 -26.04
N LEU A 477 -9.39 5.05 -24.89
CA LEU A 477 -9.96 5.48 -23.61
C LEU A 477 -9.46 6.88 -23.21
N GLU A 478 -8.15 7.19 -23.42
CA GLU A 478 -7.60 8.53 -23.21
C GLU A 478 -8.28 9.55 -24.15
N MET A 479 -8.53 9.20 -25.41
CA MET A 479 -9.24 10.06 -26.37
C MET A 479 -10.71 10.31 -25.94
N ASP A 480 -11.42 9.28 -25.49
CA ASP A 480 -12.77 9.41 -24.95
C ASP A 480 -12.80 10.29 -23.69
N GLU A 481 -11.78 10.17 -22.82
CA GLU A 481 -11.63 11.06 -21.66
C GLU A 481 -11.39 12.51 -22.07
N VAL A 482 -10.60 12.78 -23.10
CA VAL A 482 -10.37 14.15 -23.66
C VAL A 482 -11.65 14.71 -24.25
N LEU A 483 -12.41 13.92 -24.98
CA LEU A 483 -13.71 14.32 -25.55
C LEU A 483 -14.77 14.57 -24.46
N ASN A 484 -14.75 13.77 -23.39
CA ASN A 484 -15.68 13.90 -22.26
C ASN A 484 -15.24 14.95 -21.22
N ARG A 485 -14.01 15.47 -21.29
CA ARG A 485 -13.53 16.60 -20.48
C ARG A 485 -14.20 17.93 -20.86
N LYS A 486 -15.53 17.96 -20.86
CA LYS A 486 -16.28 19.22 -20.78
C LYS A 486 -15.86 19.94 -19.49
N SER A 487 -14.95 20.88 -19.56
CA SER A 487 -14.55 21.84 -18.52
C SER A 487 -13.36 21.53 -17.57
N LYS A 488 -12.59 20.46 -17.71
CA LYS A 488 -11.43 20.24 -16.82
C LYS A 488 -10.10 20.86 -17.31
N GLY A 489 -10.03 21.38 -18.54
CA GLY A 489 -8.78 21.85 -19.14
C GLY A 489 -8.09 23.02 -18.42
N PHE A 490 -8.80 23.80 -17.61
CA PHE A 490 -8.27 25.00 -16.97
C PHE A 490 -8.52 25.04 -15.45
N VAL A 491 -8.83 23.91 -14.81
CA VAL A 491 -9.09 23.84 -13.36
C VAL A 491 -7.89 24.38 -12.56
N TRP A 492 -6.67 24.22 -13.08
CA TRP A 492 -5.47 24.77 -12.45
C TRP A 492 -5.42 26.31 -12.48
N LEU A 493 -6.07 26.98 -13.48
CA LEU A 493 -6.20 28.45 -13.53
C LEU A 493 -7.21 28.97 -12.48
N ASP A 494 -8.17 28.16 -12.07
CA ASP A 494 -9.13 28.55 -11.03
C ASP A 494 -8.44 28.78 -9.71
N TYR A 495 -7.39 28.00 -9.44
CA TYR A 495 -6.58 28.14 -8.22
C TYR A 495 -5.92 29.51 -8.10
N PHE A 496 -5.44 30.08 -9.19
CA PHE A 496 -4.86 31.44 -9.19
C PHE A 496 -5.91 32.51 -8.92
N THR A 497 -7.16 32.26 -9.33
CA THR A 497 -8.28 33.18 -9.07
C THR A 497 -8.61 33.28 -7.58
N GLU A 498 -8.49 32.19 -6.83
CA GLU A 498 -8.67 32.15 -5.38
C GLU A 498 -7.62 32.97 -4.62
N HIS A 499 -6.42 33.15 -5.22
CA HIS A 499 -5.27 33.84 -4.64
C HIS A 499 -5.05 35.26 -5.20
N LYS A 500 -6.05 35.88 -5.81
CA LYS A 500 -5.94 37.16 -6.52
C LYS A 500 -5.43 38.34 -5.67
N ASN A 501 -5.70 38.35 -4.37
CA ASN A 501 -5.39 39.49 -3.50
C ASN A 501 -4.44 39.08 -2.36
N ILE A 502 -3.25 38.59 -2.69
CA ILE A 502 -2.25 38.22 -1.68
C ILE A 502 -1.51 39.46 -1.20
N GLU A 503 -1.74 39.84 0.06
CA GLU A 503 -1.03 40.95 0.73
C GLU A 503 0.25 40.48 1.42
N LYS A 504 0.35 39.19 1.80
CA LYS A 504 1.50 38.63 2.51
C LYS A 504 1.79 37.19 2.04
N LEU A 505 3.07 36.85 2.01
CA LEU A 505 3.48 35.48 1.76
C LEU A 505 3.12 34.59 2.95
N THR A 506 2.18 33.70 2.77
CA THR A 506 1.91 32.58 3.71
C THR A 506 2.63 31.33 3.24
N ARG A 507 2.88 30.40 4.16
CA ARG A 507 3.51 29.11 3.80
C ARG A 507 2.71 28.36 2.76
N GLU A 508 1.39 28.34 2.88
CA GLU A 508 0.46 27.70 1.96
C GLU A 508 0.61 28.25 0.54
N VAL A 509 0.56 29.54 0.37
CA VAL A 509 0.71 30.21 -0.93
C VAL A 509 2.05 29.89 -1.57
N VAL A 510 3.14 29.98 -0.81
CA VAL A 510 4.49 29.70 -1.32
C VAL A 510 4.61 28.27 -1.83
N VAL A 511 4.21 27.28 -1.01
CA VAL A 511 4.39 25.86 -1.39
C VAL A 511 3.41 25.39 -2.46
N SER A 512 2.30 26.10 -2.63
CA SER A 512 1.30 25.80 -3.64
C SER A 512 1.62 26.37 -5.01
N LEU A 513 2.30 27.53 -5.07
CA LEU A 513 2.53 28.27 -6.30
C LEU A 513 4.01 28.31 -6.73
N ILE A 514 4.93 28.10 -5.80
CA ILE A 514 6.38 28.18 -6.06
C ILE A 514 7.01 26.81 -5.88
N ARG A 515 7.69 26.34 -6.93
CA ARG A 515 8.47 25.09 -6.90
C ARG A 515 9.81 25.28 -6.22
N GLU A 516 10.54 26.34 -6.61
CA GLU A 516 11.90 26.63 -6.16
C GLU A 516 12.25 28.12 -6.33
N ILE A 517 13.07 28.65 -5.44
CA ILE A 517 13.65 29.99 -5.54
C ILE A 517 15.17 29.84 -5.53
N LYS A 518 15.83 30.09 -6.65
CA LYS A 518 17.29 30.03 -6.78
C LYS A 518 17.89 31.40 -6.53
N VAL A 519 18.79 31.49 -5.58
CA VAL A 519 19.51 32.72 -5.22
C VAL A 519 20.95 32.63 -5.73
N PHE A 520 21.29 33.44 -6.72
CA PHE A 520 22.67 33.56 -7.27
C PHE A 520 23.49 34.62 -6.52
N ASP A 521 22.88 35.78 -6.26
CA ASP A 521 23.49 36.85 -5.49
C ASP A 521 22.41 37.74 -4.83
N LYS A 522 22.79 38.92 -4.32
CA LYS A 522 21.89 39.87 -3.65
C LYS A 522 20.85 40.51 -4.57
N ASN A 523 21.11 40.53 -5.89
CA ASN A 523 20.32 41.21 -6.90
C ASN A 523 19.77 40.27 -7.97
N HIS A 524 20.23 39.02 -7.99
CA HIS A 524 19.83 38.04 -8.99
C HIS A 524 19.20 36.82 -8.30
N ILE A 525 17.91 36.67 -8.49
CA ILE A 525 17.12 35.51 -8.06
C ILE A 525 16.32 35.00 -9.26
N GLU A 526 16.07 33.70 -9.28
CA GLU A 526 15.19 33.03 -10.24
C GLU A 526 14.07 32.33 -9.44
N VAL A 527 12.83 32.62 -9.76
CA VAL A 527 11.67 31.97 -9.14
C VAL A 527 11.05 31.02 -10.14
N VAL A 528 11.01 29.75 -9.82
CA VAL A 528 10.38 28.70 -10.63
C VAL A 528 8.99 28.46 -10.06
N PHE A 529 7.96 28.81 -10.79
CA PHE A 529 6.58 28.62 -10.38
C PHE A 529 6.11 27.18 -10.68
N ASP A 530 5.11 26.72 -9.93
CA ASP A 530 4.34 25.56 -10.33
C ASP A 530 3.50 25.93 -11.56
N PHE A 531 3.32 24.98 -12.49
CA PHE A 531 2.63 25.18 -13.78
C PHE A 531 3.36 26.04 -14.84
N ASP A 532 4.63 26.34 -14.68
CA ASP A 532 5.40 27.00 -15.73
C ASP A 532 5.33 26.27 -17.08
N ASP A 533 5.29 24.94 -17.05
CA ASP A 533 5.17 24.11 -18.25
C ASP A 533 3.78 24.26 -18.89
N CYS A 534 2.71 24.20 -18.07
CA CYS A 534 1.33 24.44 -18.54
C CYS A 534 1.14 25.87 -19.06
N TYR A 535 1.80 26.85 -18.43
CA TYR A 535 1.78 28.23 -18.88
C TYR A 535 2.40 28.39 -20.28
N LYS A 536 3.56 27.80 -20.50
CA LYS A 536 4.23 27.81 -21.83
C LYS A 536 3.39 27.12 -22.89
N GLU A 537 2.81 25.95 -22.58
CA GLU A 537 1.87 25.26 -23.49
C GLU A 537 0.68 26.14 -23.86
N CYS A 538 0.12 26.90 -22.90
CA CYS A 538 -0.96 27.85 -23.17
C CYS A 538 -0.51 28.98 -24.12
N LEU A 539 0.70 29.52 -23.94
CA LEU A 539 1.25 30.54 -24.82
C LEU A 539 1.48 30.01 -26.23
N ASP A 540 2.06 28.81 -26.36
CA ASP A 540 2.28 28.15 -27.65
C ASP A 540 0.97 27.94 -28.42
N VAL A 541 -0.11 27.60 -27.72
CA VAL A 541 -1.46 27.49 -28.33
C VAL A 541 -1.95 28.83 -28.83
N ILE A 542 -1.81 29.90 -28.05
CA ILE A 542 -2.25 31.24 -28.43
C ILE A 542 -1.46 31.71 -29.65
N GLU A 543 -0.14 31.50 -29.70
CA GLU A 543 0.71 31.83 -30.83
C GLU A 543 0.39 31.01 -32.08
N SER A 544 0.09 29.73 -31.93
CA SER A 544 -0.31 28.84 -33.02
C SER A 544 -1.60 29.30 -33.73
N GLN A 545 -2.46 30.02 -33.02
CA GLN A 545 -3.68 30.65 -33.55
C GLN A 545 -3.41 31.98 -34.25
N GLY A 546 -2.15 32.42 -34.33
CA GLY A 546 -1.73 33.67 -34.99
C GLY A 546 -1.91 34.92 -34.13
N HIS A 547 -2.08 34.76 -32.82
CA HIS A 547 -2.07 35.86 -31.85
C HIS A 547 -0.64 36.16 -31.42
N PHE A 548 -0.32 37.42 -31.15
CA PHE A 548 1.00 37.84 -30.71
C PHE A 548 1.06 37.91 -29.18
N VAL A 549 2.07 37.27 -28.59
CA VAL A 549 2.35 37.28 -27.18
C VAL A 549 3.63 38.05 -26.91
N GLU A 550 3.56 39.10 -26.11
CA GLU A 550 4.72 39.89 -25.67
C GLU A 550 4.73 39.97 -24.17
N VAL A 551 5.90 39.80 -23.56
CA VAL A 551 6.13 40.01 -22.13
C VAL A 551 6.90 41.31 -21.99
N ASP A 552 6.37 42.28 -21.27
CA ASP A 552 7.05 43.56 -21.07
C ASP A 552 8.22 43.45 -20.08
N SER A 553 8.98 44.56 -19.92
CA SER A 553 10.14 44.62 -19.04
C SER A 553 9.82 44.41 -17.55
N THR A 554 8.53 44.47 -17.17
CA THR A 554 8.04 44.21 -15.82
C THR A 554 7.58 42.78 -15.62
N GLY A 555 7.66 41.94 -16.67
CA GLY A 555 7.17 40.56 -16.65
C GLY A 555 5.66 40.42 -16.87
N LYS A 556 4.96 41.51 -17.25
CA LYS A 556 3.52 41.49 -17.50
C LYS A 556 3.23 41.03 -18.91
N LEU A 557 2.22 40.15 -19.03
CA LEU A 557 1.78 39.55 -20.28
C LEU A 557 0.92 40.52 -21.07
N ASN A 558 1.30 40.79 -22.35
CA ASN A 558 0.51 41.57 -23.32
C ASN A 558 0.22 40.68 -24.53
N ILE A 559 -1.07 40.35 -24.72
CA ILE A 559 -1.52 39.54 -25.84
C ILE A 559 -2.31 40.42 -26.82
N ARG A 560 -1.85 40.48 -28.07
CA ARG A 560 -2.59 41.14 -29.15
C ARG A 560 -3.35 40.09 -29.94
N LEU A 561 -4.67 40.10 -29.80
CA LEU A 561 -5.54 39.26 -30.60
C LEU A 561 -5.49 39.70 -32.04
N LYS A 562 -5.31 38.78 -33.00
CA LYS A 562 -5.47 39.05 -34.41
C LYS A 562 -6.94 39.36 -34.64
N GLU A 563 -7.24 40.54 -35.13
CA GLU A 563 -8.60 40.90 -35.52
C GLU A 563 -9.09 39.88 -36.55
N ALA A 564 -10.29 39.32 -36.32
CA ALA A 564 -10.94 38.46 -37.30
C ALA A 564 -11.29 39.32 -38.51
N VAL A 565 -10.63 39.04 -39.66
CA VAL A 565 -10.90 39.63 -40.95
C VAL A 565 -12.22 39.03 -41.50
#